data_bae31d9324bb07e39422d4f9ea6f4004
#
_entry.id   bae31d9324bb07e39422d4f9ea6f4004
#
_cell.length_a   1.000
_cell.length_b   1.000
_cell.length_c   1.000
_cell.angle_alpha   90.00
_cell.angle_beta   90.00
_cell.angle_gamma   90.00
#
_symmetry.space_group_name_H-M   'P 1'
#
loop_
_entity.id
_entity.type
_entity.pdbx_description
1 polymer ?
#
loop_
_entity_poly.entity_id
_entity_poly.type
_entity_poly.pdbx_seq_one_letter_code
_entity_poly.pdbx_strand_id
1 'polypeptide(L)'
;MTITRRHALAALASIAAILPSPPALAADAATINARVNLALNQLYAEVPKARDLAARARGMLVMPDVVKGGFILGGAYGEGALRLNDPTQGYEKHGGYYSVGAASVGLQIGVQSTSHVLFFMTDEALETFRRADGWEIGADAEVTFPDKGLNAGIDSTSYEKPVIGVVFAEDGLLVGVSLEGAKYSPINR
;
A
#
# COMPACT_ATOMS: atom_id res chain seq x y z
N MET A 1 -31.22 -69.12 10.41
CA MET A 1 -31.53 -68.21 9.29
C MET A 1 -30.92 -66.86 9.58
N THR A 2 -29.68 -66.66 9.16
CA THR A 2 -28.85 -65.52 9.50
C THR A 2 -28.72 -64.60 8.29
N ILE A 3 -29.26 -63.42 8.38
CA ILE A 3 -29.19 -62.38 7.34
C ILE A 3 -28.01 -61.48 7.65
N THR A 4 -26.96 -61.58 6.86
CA THR A 4 -25.78 -60.71 6.93
C THR A 4 -26.04 -59.40 6.17
N ARG A 5 -26.15 -58.29 6.87
CA ARG A 5 -26.25 -56.95 6.24
C ARG A 5 -24.83 -56.47 5.90
N ARG A 6 -24.50 -56.47 4.63
CA ARG A 6 -23.30 -55.80 4.09
C ARG A 6 -23.64 -54.31 3.93
N HIS A 7 -23.02 -53.45 4.75
CA HIS A 7 -23.03 -52.01 4.51
C HIS A 7 -22.00 -51.67 3.43
N ALA A 8 -22.50 -51.28 2.27
CA ALA A 8 -21.67 -50.65 1.24
C ALA A 8 -21.51 -49.14 1.62
N LEU A 9 -20.34 -48.76 2.11
CA LEU A 9 -19.93 -47.39 2.25
C LEU A 9 -19.49 -46.87 0.87
N ALA A 10 -20.33 -46.08 0.23
CA ALA A 10 -19.98 -45.33 -0.96
C ALA A 10 -19.21 -44.10 -0.52
N ALA A 11 -17.88 -44.10 -0.69
CA ALA A 11 -17.03 -42.93 -0.54
C ALA A 11 -17.24 -42.01 -1.76
N LEU A 12 -17.95 -40.92 -1.57
CA LEU A 12 -17.99 -39.81 -2.53
C LEU A 12 -16.67 -39.04 -2.42
N ALA A 13 -15.76 -39.34 -3.31
CA ALA A 13 -14.58 -38.50 -3.52
C ALA A 13 -14.99 -37.24 -4.28
N SER A 14 -15.18 -36.13 -3.55
CA SER A 14 -15.35 -34.82 -4.14
C SER A 14 -14.03 -34.38 -4.74
N ILE A 15 -13.90 -34.52 -6.06
CA ILE A 15 -12.81 -33.90 -6.82
C ILE A 15 -13.11 -32.39 -6.89
N ALA A 16 -12.52 -31.63 -5.99
CA ALA A 16 -12.48 -30.18 -6.12
C ALA A 16 -11.66 -29.84 -7.37
N ALA A 17 -12.33 -29.50 -8.46
CA ALA A 17 -11.67 -28.94 -9.64
C ALA A 17 -11.01 -27.62 -9.24
N ILE A 18 -9.69 -27.63 -9.09
CA ILE A 18 -8.88 -26.42 -8.99
C ILE A 18 -8.92 -25.77 -10.36
N LEU A 19 -9.86 -24.85 -10.55
CA LEU A 19 -9.85 -23.99 -11.73
C LEU A 19 -8.59 -23.13 -11.65
N PRO A 20 -7.76 -23.09 -12.70
CA PRO A 20 -6.64 -22.17 -12.73
C PRO A 20 -7.20 -20.74 -12.64
N SER A 21 -6.88 -20.05 -11.55
CA SER A 21 -7.16 -18.60 -11.46
C SER A 21 -6.47 -17.94 -12.63
N PRO A 22 -7.15 -17.06 -13.40
CA PRO A 22 -6.49 -16.29 -14.43
C PRO A 22 -5.30 -15.56 -13.78
N PRO A 23 -4.13 -15.47 -14.45
CA PRO A 23 -3.02 -14.70 -13.93
C PRO A 23 -3.56 -13.29 -13.67
N ALA A 24 -3.43 -12.80 -12.43
CA ALA A 24 -3.70 -11.41 -12.13
C ALA A 24 -2.73 -10.61 -13.03
N LEU A 25 -3.25 -10.04 -14.12
CA LEU A 25 -2.47 -9.23 -15.03
C LEU A 25 -1.95 -8.06 -14.20
N ALA A 26 -0.64 -8.01 -14.04
CA ALA A 26 0.02 -6.86 -13.44
C ALA A 26 -0.42 -5.60 -14.21
N ALA A 27 -0.79 -4.55 -13.47
CA ALA A 27 -1.26 -3.32 -14.11
C ALA A 27 -0.15 -2.71 -14.97
N ASP A 28 -0.49 -2.23 -16.13
CA ASP A 28 0.47 -1.51 -16.98
C ASP A 28 0.81 -0.12 -16.41
N ALA A 29 1.86 0.48 -16.94
CA ALA A 29 2.34 1.80 -16.50
C ALA A 29 1.24 2.88 -16.60
N ALA A 30 0.42 2.86 -17.63
CA ALA A 30 -0.65 3.84 -17.83
C ALA A 30 -1.74 3.70 -16.78
N THR A 31 -2.14 2.47 -16.47
CA THR A 31 -3.11 2.15 -15.43
C THR A 31 -2.61 2.57 -14.04
N ILE A 32 -1.35 2.26 -13.70
CA ILE A 32 -0.77 2.68 -12.41
C ILE A 32 -0.76 4.20 -12.32
N ASN A 33 -0.30 4.90 -13.36
CA ASN A 33 -0.27 6.36 -13.38
C ASN A 33 -1.65 7.00 -13.23
N ALA A 34 -2.68 6.43 -13.88
CA ALA A 34 -4.05 6.92 -13.75
C ALA A 34 -4.56 6.77 -12.29
N ARG A 35 -4.35 5.61 -11.67
CA ARG A 35 -4.73 5.37 -10.26
C ARG A 35 -3.97 6.29 -9.30
N VAL A 36 -2.67 6.48 -9.51
CA VAL A 36 -1.83 7.41 -8.73
C VAL A 36 -2.38 8.82 -8.80
N ASN A 37 -2.75 9.31 -9.98
CA ASN A 37 -3.32 10.65 -10.14
C ASN A 37 -4.68 10.78 -9.46
N LEU A 38 -5.55 9.77 -9.54
CA LEU A 38 -6.84 9.74 -8.84
C LEU A 38 -6.64 9.78 -7.32
N ALA A 39 -5.75 8.94 -6.78
CA ALA A 39 -5.44 8.90 -5.36
C ALA A 39 -4.89 10.24 -4.84
N LEU A 40 -4.01 10.91 -5.60
CA LEU A 40 -3.50 12.24 -5.24
C LEU A 40 -4.61 13.30 -5.28
N ASN A 41 -5.49 13.27 -6.27
CA ASN A 41 -6.62 14.20 -6.33
C ASN A 41 -7.54 14.05 -5.11
N GLN A 42 -7.85 12.80 -4.73
CA GLN A 42 -8.63 12.50 -3.54
C GLN A 42 -7.91 13.01 -2.28
N LEU A 43 -6.65 12.63 -2.09
CA LEU A 43 -5.86 13.09 -0.93
C LEU A 43 -5.87 14.61 -0.79
N TYR A 44 -5.65 15.32 -1.88
CA TYR A 44 -5.60 16.78 -1.87
C TYR A 44 -6.96 17.46 -1.68
N ALA A 45 -8.06 16.78 -2.00
CA ALA A 45 -9.41 17.26 -1.73
C ALA A 45 -9.78 17.10 -0.25
N GLU A 46 -9.42 15.97 0.35
CA GLU A 46 -9.78 15.63 1.72
C GLU A 46 -8.80 16.20 2.75
N VAL A 47 -7.53 16.33 2.36
CA VAL A 47 -6.45 16.76 3.25
C VAL A 47 -5.65 17.90 2.62
N PRO A 48 -6.13 19.17 2.74
CA PRO A 48 -5.47 20.33 2.12
C PRO A 48 -3.98 20.47 2.48
N LYS A 49 -3.59 20.16 3.74
CA LYS A 49 -2.19 20.18 4.19
C LYS A 49 -1.28 19.16 3.51
N ALA A 50 -1.83 18.13 2.86
CA ALA A 50 -1.03 17.20 2.07
C ALA A 50 -0.35 17.88 0.87
N ARG A 51 -0.92 19.00 0.37
CA ARG A 51 -0.27 19.82 -0.66
C ARG A 51 1.01 20.50 -0.14
N ASP A 52 0.99 20.95 1.11
CA ASP A 52 2.15 21.58 1.74
C ASP A 52 3.26 20.55 1.96
N LEU A 53 2.90 19.32 2.37
CA LEU A 53 3.86 18.20 2.44
C LEU A 53 4.45 17.90 1.07
N ALA A 54 3.60 17.75 0.06
CA ALA A 54 4.04 17.53 -1.31
C ALA A 54 5.01 18.60 -1.80
N ALA A 55 4.69 19.87 -1.57
CA ALA A 55 5.54 20.98 -1.99
C ALA A 55 6.95 20.98 -1.34
N ARG A 56 7.09 20.41 -0.14
CA ARG A 56 8.34 20.37 0.63
C ARG A 56 9.11 19.08 0.45
N ALA A 57 8.42 17.96 0.17
CA ALA A 57 9.05 16.67 0.02
C ALA A 57 9.99 16.60 -1.20
N ARG A 58 11.05 15.83 -1.11
CA ARG A 58 11.98 15.52 -2.22
C ARG A 58 11.37 14.56 -3.23
N GLY A 59 10.48 13.69 -2.74
CA GLY A 59 9.70 12.77 -3.53
C GLY A 59 8.53 12.23 -2.73
N MET A 60 7.58 11.61 -3.43
CA MET A 60 6.46 10.93 -2.80
C MET A 60 6.19 9.60 -3.49
N LEU A 61 6.09 8.53 -2.71
CA LEU A 61 5.62 7.23 -3.17
C LEU A 61 4.11 7.16 -2.97
N VAL A 62 3.37 7.00 -4.05
CA VAL A 62 1.91 6.90 -4.02
C VAL A 62 1.51 5.45 -4.32
N MET A 63 0.83 4.83 -3.38
CA MET A 63 0.31 3.46 -3.47
C MET A 63 -1.21 3.50 -3.44
N PRO A 64 -1.86 3.57 -4.62
CA PRO A 64 -3.31 3.55 -4.71
C PRO A 64 -3.85 2.14 -4.51
N ASP A 65 -5.06 2.03 -3.98
CA ASP A 65 -5.87 0.81 -3.95
C ASP A 65 -5.13 -0.44 -3.44
N VAL A 66 -4.37 -0.27 -2.35
CA VAL A 66 -3.71 -1.42 -1.69
C VAL A 66 -4.78 -2.30 -1.07
N VAL A 67 -4.92 -3.50 -1.59
CA VAL A 67 -5.90 -4.47 -1.14
C VAL A 67 -5.32 -5.30 0.00
N LYS A 68 -6.01 -5.30 1.14
CA LYS A 68 -5.72 -6.14 2.28
C LYS A 68 -6.83 -7.17 2.44
N GLY A 69 -6.46 -8.44 2.53
CA GLY A 69 -7.42 -9.53 2.71
C GLY A 69 -6.82 -10.71 3.47
N GLY A 70 -7.68 -11.54 4.09
CA GLY A 70 -7.29 -12.75 4.80
C GLY A 70 -8.32 -13.17 5.83
N PHE A 71 -8.18 -14.40 6.33
CA PHE A 71 -9.07 -14.96 7.37
C PHE A 71 -8.32 -15.23 8.68
N ILE A 72 -7.19 -15.93 8.64
CA ILE A 72 -6.30 -16.18 9.80
C ILE A 72 -4.91 -15.65 9.49
N LEU A 73 -4.48 -15.86 8.26
CA LEU A 73 -3.28 -15.26 7.68
C LEU A 73 -3.75 -14.31 6.60
N GLY A 74 -3.38 -13.07 6.71
CA GLY A 74 -3.72 -12.02 5.76
C GLY A 74 -2.50 -11.49 5.06
N GLY A 75 -2.73 -10.83 3.93
CA GLY A 75 -1.72 -10.11 3.21
C GLY A 75 -2.27 -8.82 2.63
N ALA A 76 -1.39 -7.89 2.35
CA ALA A 76 -1.69 -6.70 1.58
C ALA A 76 -0.83 -6.68 0.33
N TYR A 77 -1.40 -6.21 -0.78
CA TYR A 77 -0.71 -6.01 -2.03
C TYR A 77 -1.24 -4.80 -2.77
N GLY A 78 -0.35 -4.06 -3.39
CA GLY A 78 -0.68 -2.94 -4.25
C GLY A 78 0.49 -2.55 -5.15
N GLU A 79 0.21 -1.79 -6.19
CA GLU A 79 1.21 -1.23 -7.11
C GLU A 79 1.04 0.29 -7.19
N GLY A 80 2.16 1.00 -7.26
CA GLY A 80 2.16 2.45 -7.29
C GLY A 80 3.39 3.03 -7.96
N ALA A 81 3.56 4.34 -7.83
CA ALA A 81 4.65 5.06 -8.46
C ALA A 81 5.31 6.06 -7.52
N LEU A 82 6.63 6.17 -7.65
CA LEU A 82 7.42 7.23 -7.06
C LEU A 82 7.37 8.46 -7.97
N ARG A 83 7.00 9.61 -7.40
CA ARG A 83 7.05 10.93 -8.02
C ARG A 83 8.17 11.73 -7.39
N LEU A 84 9.08 12.24 -8.21
CA LEU A 84 10.19 13.08 -7.74
C LEU A 84 9.81 14.55 -7.87
N ASN A 85 10.12 15.33 -6.85
CA ASN A 85 9.96 16.77 -6.92
C ASN A 85 11.12 17.36 -7.72
N ASP A 86 10.83 17.88 -8.89
CA ASP A 86 11.77 18.66 -9.68
C ASP A 86 11.54 20.15 -9.35
N PRO A 87 12.52 20.87 -8.83
CA PRO A 87 12.39 22.30 -8.50
C PRO A 87 11.97 23.17 -9.69
N THR A 88 12.16 22.68 -10.91
CA THR A 88 11.84 23.42 -12.14
C THR A 88 10.50 23.05 -12.77
N GLN A 89 10.01 21.82 -12.52
CA GLN A 89 8.83 21.26 -13.19
C GLN A 89 7.80 20.65 -12.22
N GLY A 90 8.06 20.67 -10.93
CA GLY A 90 7.20 20.05 -9.92
C GLY A 90 7.31 18.51 -9.91
N TYR A 91 6.20 17.81 -9.60
CA TYR A 91 6.18 16.35 -9.50
C TYR A 91 6.01 15.61 -10.82
N GLU A 92 6.48 16.15 -11.91
CA GLU A 92 6.33 15.52 -13.22
C GLU A 92 7.38 14.44 -13.51
N LYS A 93 8.50 14.42 -12.76
CA LYS A 93 9.54 13.44 -12.98
C LYS A 93 9.18 12.10 -12.36
N HIS A 94 9.08 11.08 -13.21
CA HIS A 94 8.82 9.70 -12.81
C HIS A 94 10.05 9.09 -12.12
N GLY A 95 9.88 8.56 -10.91
CA GLY A 95 10.94 7.96 -10.09
C GLY A 95 10.99 6.44 -10.11
N GLY A 96 10.08 5.78 -10.82
CA GLY A 96 9.94 4.32 -10.90
C GLY A 96 8.58 3.82 -10.40
N TYR A 97 8.30 2.55 -10.68
CA TYR A 97 7.13 1.84 -10.18
C TYR A 97 7.53 0.91 -9.06
N TYR A 98 6.63 0.73 -8.10
CA TYR A 98 6.86 -0.09 -6.92
C TYR A 98 5.63 -0.94 -6.61
N SER A 99 5.86 -2.12 -6.05
CA SER A 99 4.83 -2.90 -5.38
C SER A 99 4.99 -2.78 -3.87
N VAL A 100 3.89 -2.89 -3.14
CA VAL A 100 3.91 -3.09 -1.69
C VAL A 100 3.36 -4.46 -1.36
N GLY A 101 4.03 -5.14 -0.44
CA GLY A 101 3.58 -6.38 0.16
C GLY A 101 3.70 -6.29 1.68
N ALA A 102 2.69 -6.76 2.40
CA ALA A 102 2.73 -6.91 3.84
C ALA A 102 2.07 -8.22 4.25
N ALA A 103 2.68 -8.94 5.20
CA ALA A 103 2.04 -10.07 5.86
C ALA A 103 1.34 -9.59 7.12
N SER A 104 0.13 -10.03 7.38
CA SER A 104 -0.56 -9.74 8.64
C SER A 104 -1.13 -11.02 9.25
N VAL A 105 -0.98 -11.15 10.55
CA VAL A 105 -1.61 -12.20 11.36
C VAL A 105 -2.73 -11.55 12.15
N GLY A 106 -3.97 -12.00 11.97
CA GLY A 106 -5.10 -11.48 12.72
C GLY A 106 -6.44 -11.93 12.18
N LEU A 107 -7.43 -11.97 13.07
CA LEU A 107 -8.82 -12.30 12.75
C LEU A 107 -9.51 -11.07 12.11
N GLN A 108 -9.11 -10.71 10.90
CA GLN A 108 -9.84 -9.73 10.10
C GLN A 108 -10.53 -10.46 8.96
N ILE A 109 -11.86 -10.53 9.03
CA ILE A 109 -12.69 -11.08 7.95
C ILE A 109 -13.07 -9.92 7.05
N GLY A 110 -12.64 -9.97 5.79
CA GLY A 110 -13.01 -8.98 4.79
C GLY A 110 -11.88 -8.59 3.86
N VAL A 111 -12.25 -7.87 2.83
CA VAL A 111 -11.32 -7.21 1.90
C VAL A 111 -11.44 -5.72 2.14
N GLN A 112 -10.34 -5.07 2.40
CA GLN A 112 -10.25 -3.62 2.54
C GLN A 112 -9.32 -3.09 1.47
N SER A 113 -9.68 -1.97 0.88
CA SER A 113 -8.82 -1.21 -0.03
C SER A 113 -8.47 0.12 0.63
N THR A 114 -7.17 0.43 0.68
CA THR A 114 -6.67 1.69 1.21
C THR A 114 -5.61 2.23 0.28
N SER A 115 -5.52 3.55 0.21
CA SER A 115 -4.40 4.21 -0.46
C SER A 115 -3.48 4.81 0.58
N HIS A 116 -2.18 4.89 0.28
CA HIS A 116 -1.25 5.61 1.13
C HIS A 116 -0.19 6.33 0.32
N VAL A 117 0.34 7.39 0.91
CA VAL A 117 1.43 8.18 0.35
C VAL A 117 2.53 8.32 1.38
N LEU A 118 3.76 8.02 0.97
CA LEU A 118 4.96 8.28 1.76
C LEU A 118 5.65 9.51 1.18
N PHE A 119 5.80 10.56 2.00
CA PHE A 119 6.50 11.78 1.65
C PHE A 119 7.93 11.69 2.17
N PHE A 120 8.91 11.68 1.30
CA PHE A 120 10.33 11.72 1.64
C PHE A 120 10.77 13.17 1.80
N MET A 121 10.96 13.61 3.04
CA MET A 121 11.23 15.00 3.37
C MET A 121 12.71 15.38 3.18
N THR A 122 13.59 14.39 3.18
CA THR A 122 15.05 14.58 3.01
C THR A 122 15.59 13.84 1.80
N ASP A 123 16.69 14.35 1.22
CA ASP A 123 17.37 13.68 0.10
C ASP A 123 17.92 12.32 0.53
N GLU A 124 18.44 12.21 1.77
CA GLU A 124 18.96 10.97 2.32
C GLU A 124 17.89 9.86 2.41
N ALA A 125 16.71 10.20 2.92
CA ALA A 125 15.58 9.23 3.02
C ALA A 125 15.13 8.75 1.63
N LEU A 126 15.03 9.68 0.67
CA LEU A 126 14.66 9.35 -0.70
C LEU A 126 15.72 8.45 -1.38
N GLU A 127 16.99 8.77 -1.23
CA GLU A 127 18.07 7.99 -1.82
C GLU A 127 18.21 6.61 -1.17
N THR A 128 18.03 6.50 0.14
CA THR A 128 18.00 5.21 0.85
C THR A 128 16.89 4.33 0.30
N PHE A 129 15.68 4.89 0.15
CA PHE A 129 14.56 4.19 -0.46
C PHE A 129 14.86 3.72 -1.88
N ARG A 130 15.42 4.59 -2.74
CA ARG A 130 15.66 4.28 -4.15
C ARG A 130 16.77 3.25 -4.40
N ARG A 131 17.72 3.12 -3.46
CA ARG A 131 18.82 2.14 -3.57
C ARG A 131 18.47 0.76 -3.06
N ALA A 132 17.38 0.63 -2.30
CA ALA A 132 16.97 -0.63 -1.74
C ALA A 132 16.25 -1.50 -2.79
N ASP A 133 16.62 -2.78 -2.89
CA ASP A 133 15.88 -3.78 -3.68
C ASP A 133 14.55 -4.20 -3.02
N GLY A 134 14.37 -3.80 -1.77
CA GLY A 134 13.15 -3.94 -0.99
C GLY A 134 13.31 -3.15 0.30
N TRP A 135 12.53 -2.10 0.44
CA TRP A 135 12.55 -1.19 1.58
C TRP A 135 11.34 -1.48 2.50
N GLU A 136 11.61 -1.65 3.79
CA GLU A 136 10.60 -2.08 4.77
C GLU A 136 10.45 -1.04 5.90
N ILE A 137 9.19 -0.66 6.17
CA ILE A 137 8.86 0.24 7.27
C ILE A 137 9.10 -0.49 8.61
N GLY A 138 9.82 0.16 9.50
CA GLY A 138 10.21 -0.37 10.82
C GLY A 138 11.57 -1.06 10.82
N ALA A 139 12.03 -1.61 9.68
CA ALA A 139 13.36 -2.20 9.55
C ALA A 139 14.37 -1.25 8.91
N ASP A 140 14.01 -0.61 7.80
CA ASP A 140 14.92 0.27 7.04
C ASP A 140 14.74 1.74 7.38
N ALA A 141 13.53 2.13 7.79
CA ALA A 141 13.24 3.49 8.26
C ALA A 141 12.01 3.57 9.14
N GLU A 142 11.99 4.58 10.00
CA GLU A 142 10.80 4.99 10.75
C GLU A 142 9.96 5.92 9.89
N VAL A 143 8.65 5.60 9.78
CA VAL A 143 7.67 6.45 9.12
C VAL A 143 6.73 7.04 10.17
N THR A 144 6.62 8.35 10.16
CA THR A 144 5.71 9.05 11.08
C THR A 144 4.33 9.18 10.45
N PHE A 145 3.31 8.67 11.15
CA PHE A 145 1.90 8.82 10.78
C PHE A 145 1.25 9.85 11.70
N PRO A 146 0.55 10.86 11.18
CA PRO A 146 -0.13 11.86 12.00
C PRO A 146 -1.27 11.27 12.82
N ASP A 147 -1.22 11.40 14.15
CA ASP A 147 -2.19 10.81 15.11
C ASP A 147 -3.58 11.48 15.08
N LYS A 148 -3.70 12.69 14.58
CA LYS A 148 -4.91 13.53 14.71
C LYS A 148 -5.40 14.10 13.37
N GLY A 149 -5.33 13.33 12.30
CA GLY A 149 -5.66 13.86 10.98
C GLY A 149 -4.73 15.03 10.59
N LEU A 150 -4.33 15.06 9.34
CA LEU A 150 -3.36 16.04 8.82
C LEU A 150 -3.74 17.52 9.08
N ASN A 151 -5.03 17.80 9.25
CA ASN A 151 -5.49 19.19 9.50
C ASN A 151 -5.22 19.70 10.92
N ALA A 152 -5.00 18.80 11.88
CA ALA A 152 -4.75 19.13 13.29
C ALA A 152 -3.38 18.67 13.80
N GLY A 153 -2.71 17.75 13.13
CA GLY A 153 -1.54 17.01 13.63
C GLY A 153 -0.21 17.28 12.92
N ILE A 154 -0.19 18.00 11.81
CA ILE A 154 1.09 18.46 11.23
C ILE A 154 1.44 19.81 11.89
N ASP A 155 2.22 19.70 12.92
CA ASP A 155 2.92 20.83 13.54
C ASP A 155 4.31 21.02 12.86
N SER A 156 5.03 22.07 13.28
CA SER A 156 6.36 22.35 12.76
C SER A 156 7.36 21.20 12.94
N THR A 157 7.16 20.36 13.96
CA THR A 157 8.04 19.24 14.28
C THR A 157 7.81 18.04 13.36
N SER A 158 6.60 17.89 12.79
CA SER A 158 6.31 16.82 11.82
C SER A 158 7.10 16.97 10.54
N TYR A 159 7.39 18.21 10.11
CA TYR A 159 8.20 18.46 8.90
C TYR A 159 9.68 18.12 9.06
N GLU A 160 10.17 17.94 10.28
CA GLU A 160 11.55 17.55 10.57
C GLU A 160 11.77 16.04 10.44
N LYS A 161 10.69 15.26 10.31
CA LYS A 161 10.76 13.80 10.15
C LYS A 161 11.21 13.43 8.73
N PRO A 162 12.11 12.43 8.59
CA PRO A 162 12.63 12.03 7.28
C PRO A 162 11.57 11.51 6.32
N VAL A 163 10.60 10.74 6.85
CA VAL A 163 9.50 10.17 6.08
C VAL A 163 8.18 10.36 6.83
N ILE A 164 7.18 10.87 6.12
CA ILE A 164 5.81 11.06 6.64
C ILE A 164 4.86 10.20 5.82
N GLY A 165 4.06 9.37 6.50
CA GLY A 165 3.06 8.50 5.88
C GLY A 165 1.65 9.04 6.07
N VAL A 166 0.83 8.93 5.03
CA VAL A 166 -0.60 9.25 5.06
C VAL A 166 -1.38 8.09 4.49
N VAL A 167 -2.35 7.57 5.24
CA VAL A 167 -3.23 6.48 4.80
C VAL A 167 -4.66 6.99 4.71
N PHE A 168 -5.34 6.68 3.61
CA PHE A 168 -6.72 7.10 3.36
C PHE A 168 -7.49 6.03 2.57
N ALA A 169 -8.82 6.09 2.62
CA ALA A 169 -9.74 5.24 1.89
C ALA A 169 -10.82 6.11 1.23
N GLU A 170 -11.81 5.50 0.57
CA GLU A 170 -12.91 6.24 -0.05
C GLU A 170 -13.66 7.15 0.93
N ASP A 171 -13.74 6.75 2.21
CA ASP A 171 -14.43 7.50 3.26
C ASP A 171 -13.54 8.56 3.94
N GLY A 172 -12.31 8.78 3.47
CA GLY A 172 -11.41 9.81 3.97
C GLY A 172 -10.14 9.30 4.63
N LEU A 173 -9.50 10.19 5.41
CA LEU A 173 -8.24 9.94 6.09
C LEU A 173 -8.40 8.89 7.19
N LEU A 174 -7.52 7.89 7.19
CA LEU A 174 -7.43 6.90 8.26
C LEU A 174 -6.37 7.32 9.29
N VAL A 175 -6.79 7.40 10.54
CA VAL A 175 -5.94 7.79 11.68
C VAL A 175 -5.62 6.56 12.53
N GLY A 176 -4.39 6.49 13.06
CA GLY A 176 -3.97 5.36 13.91
C GLY A 176 -3.67 4.07 13.14
N VAL A 177 -3.49 4.16 11.82
CA VAL A 177 -3.07 3.02 11.00
C VAL A 177 -1.55 2.99 10.93
N SER A 178 -0.95 1.83 11.16
CA SER A 178 0.46 1.57 10.95
C SER A 178 0.66 0.75 9.68
N LEU A 179 1.70 1.08 8.93
CA LEU A 179 2.20 0.30 7.80
C LEU A 179 3.48 -0.47 8.18
N GLU A 180 3.74 -0.68 9.47
CA GLU A 180 4.90 -1.42 9.95
C GLU A 180 4.96 -2.83 9.33
N GLY A 181 6.14 -3.24 8.88
CA GLY A 181 6.32 -4.49 8.14
C GLY A 181 5.87 -4.45 6.68
N ALA A 182 5.41 -3.31 6.17
CA ALA A 182 5.15 -3.15 4.74
C ALA A 182 6.46 -3.01 3.97
N LYS A 183 6.66 -3.89 2.99
CA LYS A 183 7.85 -3.94 2.13
C LYS A 183 7.53 -3.43 0.74
N TYR A 184 8.30 -2.45 0.30
CA TYR A 184 8.21 -1.84 -1.02
C TYR A 184 9.35 -2.31 -1.90
N SER A 185 9.02 -2.83 -3.07
CA SER A 185 10.00 -3.36 -4.02
C SER A 185 9.85 -2.71 -5.40
N PRO A 186 10.95 -2.33 -6.07
CA PRO A 186 10.88 -1.81 -7.42
C PRO A 186 10.34 -2.86 -8.39
N ILE A 187 9.51 -2.42 -9.35
CA ILE A 187 8.94 -3.26 -10.40
C ILE A 187 9.13 -2.61 -11.77
N ASN A 188 9.31 -3.44 -12.79
CA ASN A 188 9.37 -2.99 -14.18
C ASN A 188 7.96 -2.94 -14.77
N ARG A 189 7.59 -1.78 -15.36
CA ARG A 189 6.30 -1.55 -16.02
C ARG A 189 6.49 -0.79 -17.34
#